data_cde8ac0242407ea7ab20a8addc14e9ee
#
_entry.id   cde8ac0242407ea7ab20a8addc14e9ee
#
_cell.length_a   1.000
_cell.length_b   1.000
_cell.length_c   1.000
_cell.angle_alpha   90.00
_cell.angle_beta   90.00
_cell.angle_gamma   90.00
#
_symmetry.space_group_name_H-M   'P 1'
#
loop_
_entity.id
_entity.type
_entity.pdbx_description
1 polymer ?
#
loop_
_entity_poly.entity_id
_entity_poly.type
_entity_poly.pdbx_seq_one_letter_code
_entity_poly.pdbx_strand_id
1 'polypeptide(L)'
;KSFKAISLVMWIPIMMTFFTIVEGWKYLPHDLKGWKDMIKASAPKYSEVGCLLFFAFAAASVLTKLGLQDEFTAVFDTLGSKSPVLVVIMIAVITTLMVGPFTGTASTTALGALAYAALRSLGLAPVACCVAFLLLVSNEGCIPPNSAPIYIASGISGLNEPSRIFKNLLFHYALPVVLIAILIMLGIFPVVGA
;
A
#
# COMPACT_ATOMS: atom_id res chain seq x y z
N LYS A 1 -29.08 7.16 7.55
CA LYS A 1 -28.82 6.27 6.37
C LYS A 1 -27.81 6.87 5.36
N SER A 2 -27.60 8.20 5.34
CA SER A 2 -26.76 8.89 4.33
C SER A 2 -25.24 8.78 4.56
N PHE A 3 -24.78 8.56 5.77
CA PHE A 3 -23.33 8.50 6.07
C PHE A 3 -22.63 7.24 5.59
N LYS A 4 -23.35 6.18 5.25
CA LYS A 4 -22.76 4.95 4.71
C LYS A 4 -22.32 5.05 3.24
N ALA A 5 -22.72 6.10 2.53
CA ALA A 5 -22.44 6.27 1.10
C ALA A 5 -21.07 6.91 0.81
N ILE A 6 -20.43 7.53 1.80
CA ILE A 6 -19.14 8.21 1.59
C ILE A 6 -18.02 7.24 2.01
N SER A 7 -17.18 6.87 1.06
CA SER A 7 -16.04 5.99 1.33
C SER A 7 -15.03 6.67 2.26
N LEU A 8 -14.26 5.86 3.01
CA LEU A 8 -13.19 6.34 3.89
C LEU A 8 -12.21 7.24 3.13
N VAL A 9 -11.96 6.92 1.86
CA VAL A 9 -11.08 7.69 0.98
C VAL A 9 -11.56 9.13 0.76
N MET A 10 -12.86 9.36 0.78
CA MET A 10 -13.43 10.72 0.68
C MET A 10 -13.44 11.44 2.03
N TRP A 11 -13.62 10.70 3.14
CA TRP A 11 -13.62 11.29 4.48
C TRP A 11 -12.25 11.81 4.89
N ILE A 12 -11.17 11.09 4.55
CA ILE A 12 -9.79 11.48 4.92
C ILE A 12 -9.46 12.91 4.44
N PRO A 13 -9.57 13.26 3.14
CA PRO A 13 -9.24 14.61 2.69
C PRO A 13 -10.17 15.68 3.27
N ILE A 14 -11.46 15.38 3.48
CA ILE A 14 -12.40 16.30 4.08
C ILE A 14 -11.99 16.62 5.53
N MET A 15 -11.72 15.59 6.33
CA MET A 15 -11.32 15.76 7.73
C MET A 15 -9.94 16.38 7.85
N MET A 16 -8.96 15.98 7.01
CA MET A 16 -7.64 16.59 6.98
C MET A 16 -7.73 18.09 6.66
N THR A 17 -8.53 18.47 5.67
CA THR A 17 -8.74 19.87 5.32
C THR A 17 -9.40 20.63 6.48
N PHE A 18 -10.42 20.04 7.10
CA PHE A 18 -11.09 20.64 8.26
C PHE A 18 -10.12 20.87 9.43
N PHE A 19 -9.37 19.85 9.84
CA PHE A 19 -8.39 19.97 10.92
C PHE A 19 -7.27 20.94 10.57
N THR A 20 -6.79 20.95 9.34
CA THR A 20 -5.76 21.89 8.89
C THR A 20 -6.26 23.34 9.00
N ILE A 21 -7.53 23.58 8.66
CA ILE A 21 -8.12 24.91 8.79
C ILE A 21 -8.31 25.28 10.27
N VAL A 22 -8.82 24.38 11.09
CA VAL A 22 -9.13 24.66 12.49
C VAL A 22 -7.87 24.83 13.32
N GLU A 23 -6.92 23.91 13.22
CA GLU A 23 -5.68 23.93 14.01
C GLU A 23 -4.62 24.84 13.39
N GLY A 24 -4.59 24.92 12.07
CA GLY A 24 -3.61 25.69 11.31
C GLY A 24 -4.03 27.13 10.99
N TRP A 25 -5.20 27.59 11.44
CA TRP A 25 -5.74 28.89 11.08
C TRP A 25 -4.75 30.04 11.23
N LYS A 26 -3.95 30.00 12.29
CA LYS A 26 -2.91 31.01 12.57
C LYS A 26 -1.80 31.06 11.52
N TYR A 27 -1.56 29.94 10.83
CA TYR A 27 -0.47 29.77 9.86
C TYR A 27 -0.93 29.83 8.42
N LEU A 28 -2.26 29.82 8.20
CA LEU A 28 -2.83 29.90 6.86
C LEU A 28 -2.85 31.35 6.37
N PRO A 29 -2.66 31.55 5.06
CA PRO A 29 -2.81 32.87 4.46
C PRO A 29 -4.26 33.36 4.63
N HIS A 30 -4.42 34.63 4.97
CA HIS A 30 -5.74 35.27 5.13
C HIS A 30 -6.12 36.12 3.92
N ASP A 31 -5.25 36.21 2.91
CA ASP A 31 -5.42 36.95 1.68
C ASP A 31 -5.34 36.02 0.44
N LEU A 32 -6.00 36.44 -0.63
CA LEU A 32 -6.03 35.71 -1.90
C LEU A 32 -4.63 35.53 -2.51
N LYS A 33 -3.75 36.46 -2.31
CA LYS A 33 -2.38 36.42 -2.83
C LYS A 33 -1.57 35.35 -2.14
N GLY A 34 -1.63 35.26 -0.81
CA GLY A 34 -0.95 34.23 -0.03
C GLY A 34 -1.46 32.82 -0.36
N TRP A 35 -2.77 32.63 -0.55
CA TRP A 35 -3.33 31.37 -1.01
C TRP A 35 -2.80 30.97 -2.39
N LYS A 36 -2.76 31.90 -3.33
CA LYS A 36 -2.22 31.68 -4.67
C LYS A 36 -0.73 31.29 -4.63
N ASP A 37 0.05 31.96 -3.80
CA ASP A 37 1.48 31.68 -3.67
C ASP A 37 1.72 30.33 -2.98
N MET A 38 0.94 29.97 -1.98
CA MET A 38 0.96 28.66 -1.33
C MET A 38 0.61 27.53 -2.31
N ILE A 39 -0.44 27.68 -3.10
CA ILE A 39 -0.84 26.72 -4.13
C ILE A 39 0.26 26.57 -5.18
N LYS A 40 0.82 27.69 -5.67
CA LYS A 40 1.93 27.66 -6.63
C LYS A 40 3.16 26.95 -6.09
N ALA A 41 3.53 27.17 -4.85
CA ALA A 41 4.68 26.53 -4.21
C ALA A 41 4.46 25.01 -4.02
N SER A 42 3.21 24.59 -3.80
CA SER A 42 2.85 23.20 -3.57
C SER A 42 2.58 22.41 -4.86
N ALA A 43 2.14 23.07 -5.93
CA ALA A 43 1.73 22.45 -7.19
C ALA A 43 2.75 21.46 -7.78
N PRO A 44 4.07 21.74 -7.83
CA PRO A 44 5.04 20.78 -8.37
C PRO A 44 5.05 19.46 -7.60
N LYS A 45 4.96 19.50 -6.26
CA LYS A 45 4.97 18.30 -5.41
C LYS A 45 3.71 17.46 -5.62
N TYR A 46 2.55 18.09 -5.72
CA TYR A 46 1.29 17.37 -6.02
C TYR A 46 1.27 16.77 -7.43
N SER A 47 1.83 17.49 -8.40
CA SER A 47 1.94 17.01 -9.79
C SER A 47 2.82 15.76 -9.87
N GLU A 48 3.96 15.74 -9.19
CA GLU A 48 4.87 14.59 -9.15
C GLU A 48 4.18 13.35 -8.57
N VAL A 49 3.57 13.48 -7.39
CA VAL A 49 2.84 12.39 -6.74
C VAL A 49 1.65 11.93 -7.59
N GLY A 50 0.89 12.87 -8.16
CA GLY A 50 -0.25 12.57 -9.02
C GLY A 50 0.14 11.79 -10.28
N CYS A 51 1.23 12.19 -10.95
CA CYS A 51 1.76 11.46 -12.10
C CYS A 51 2.19 10.03 -11.71
N LEU A 52 2.90 9.87 -10.59
CA LEU A 52 3.34 8.58 -10.11
C LEU A 52 2.15 7.62 -9.85
N LEU A 53 1.11 8.10 -9.17
CA LEU A 53 -0.10 7.33 -8.93
C LEU A 53 -0.83 6.99 -10.23
N PHE A 54 -0.96 7.93 -11.15
CA PHE A 54 -1.60 7.70 -12.44
C PHE A 54 -0.91 6.57 -13.22
N PHE A 55 0.41 6.62 -13.33
CA PHE A 55 1.16 5.57 -14.04
C PHE A 55 1.11 4.22 -13.31
N ALA A 56 1.14 4.20 -11.97
CA ALA A 56 1.00 2.98 -11.19
C ALA A 56 -0.36 2.30 -11.42
N PHE A 57 -1.46 3.05 -11.39
CA PHE A 57 -2.80 2.52 -11.68
C PHE A 57 -2.94 2.06 -13.14
N ALA A 58 -2.39 2.81 -14.09
CA ALA A 58 -2.39 2.43 -15.50
C ALA A 58 -1.63 1.11 -15.72
N ALA A 59 -0.45 0.96 -15.14
CA ALA A 59 0.35 -0.25 -15.22
C ALA A 59 -0.39 -1.46 -14.59
N ALA A 60 -0.96 -1.30 -13.39
CA ALA A 60 -1.76 -2.35 -12.75
C ALA A 60 -2.96 -2.77 -13.61
N SER A 61 -3.66 -1.81 -14.22
CA SER A 61 -4.79 -2.09 -15.11
C SER A 61 -4.37 -2.86 -16.36
N VAL A 62 -3.24 -2.50 -16.96
CA VAL A 62 -2.69 -3.20 -18.13
C VAL A 62 -2.30 -4.64 -17.76
N LEU A 63 -1.57 -4.84 -16.66
CA LEU A 63 -1.14 -6.17 -16.22
C LEU A 63 -2.34 -7.08 -15.90
N THR A 64 -3.39 -6.54 -15.28
CA THR A 64 -4.63 -7.28 -15.03
C THR A 64 -5.28 -7.73 -16.34
N LYS A 65 -5.32 -6.84 -17.37
CA LYS A 65 -5.86 -7.18 -18.69
C LYS A 65 -5.00 -8.16 -19.49
N LEU A 66 -3.71 -8.21 -19.22
CA LEU A 66 -2.78 -9.16 -19.83
C LEU A 66 -2.84 -10.56 -19.20
N GLY A 67 -3.76 -10.80 -18.26
CA GLY A 67 -3.94 -12.12 -17.65
C GLY A 67 -2.97 -12.44 -16.53
N LEU A 68 -2.38 -11.43 -15.89
CA LEU A 68 -1.46 -11.63 -14.77
C LEU A 68 -2.05 -12.51 -13.66
N GLN A 69 -3.38 -12.44 -13.43
CA GLN A 69 -4.06 -13.26 -12.44
C GLN A 69 -4.07 -14.76 -12.84
N ASP A 70 -4.27 -15.04 -14.12
CA ASP A 70 -4.33 -16.41 -14.64
C ASP A 70 -2.95 -17.06 -14.55
N GLU A 71 -1.89 -16.33 -14.90
CA GLU A 71 -0.51 -16.80 -14.79
C GLU A 71 -0.12 -17.08 -13.32
N PHE A 72 -0.47 -16.19 -12.41
CA PHE A 72 -0.23 -16.43 -10.99
C PHE A 72 -1.02 -17.61 -10.44
N THR A 73 -2.27 -17.81 -10.88
CA THR A 73 -3.07 -18.97 -10.48
C THR A 73 -2.39 -20.25 -10.91
N ALA A 74 -1.95 -20.34 -12.16
CA ALA A 74 -1.23 -21.51 -12.67
C ALA A 74 0.06 -21.81 -11.88
N VAL A 75 0.80 -20.76 -11.52
CA VAL A 75 2.02 -20.87 -10.70
C VAL A 75 1.68 -21.35 -9.28
N PHE A 76 0.66 -20.78 -8.64
CA PHE A 76 0.26 -21.19 -7.29
C PHE A 76 -0.28 -22.62 -7.23
N ASP A 77 -1.05 -23.05 -8.22
CA ASP A 77 -1.56 -24.42 -8.31
C ASP A 77 -0.42 -25.41 -8.49
N THR A 78 0.54 -25.08 -9.34
CA THR A 78 1.72 -25.92 -9.58
C THR A 78 2.59 -26.05 -8.33
N LEU A 79 2.77 -24.99 -7.57
CA LEU A 79 3.63 -24.98 -6.38
C LEU A 79 2.89 -25.45 -5.13
N GLY A 80 1.61 -25.19 -5.01
CA GLY A 80 0.77 -25.64 -3.90
C GLY A 80 0.72 -27.16 -3.78
N SER A 81 0.77 -27.85 -4.91
CA SER A 81 0.86 -29.31 -4.95
C SER A 81 2.19 -29.85 -4.40
N LYS A 82 3.25 -29.05 -4.36
CA LYS A 82 4.58 -29.44 -3.90
C LYS A 82 4.83 -29.10 -2.43
N SER A 83 4.51 -27.89 -2.00
CA SER A 83 4.72 -27.47 -0.60
C SER A 83 3.91 -26.23 -0.25
N PRO A 84 3.07 -26.27 0.80
CA PRO A 84 2.36 -25.11 1.31
C PRO A 84 3.27 -23.94 1.67
N VAL A 85 4.46 -24.23 2.20
CA VAL A 85 5.44 -23.21 2.59
C VAL A 85 5.93 -22.41 1.38
N LEU A 86 6.09 -23.05 0.22
CA LEU A 86 6.48 -22.34 -1.00
C LEU A 86 5.42 -21.36 -1.46
N VAL A 87 4.15 -21.73 -1.37
CA VAL A 87 3.03 -20.83 -1.71
C VAL A 87 3.03 -19.60 -0.80
N VAL A 88 3.19 -19.80 0.51
CA VAL A 88 3.26 -18.71 1.49
C VAL A 88 4.42 -17.75 1.18
N ILE A 89 5.62 -18.29 0.95
CA ILE A 89 6.81 -17.49 0.62
C ILE A 89 6.57 -16.73 -0.70
N MET A 90 6.02 -17.36 -1.70
CA MET A 90 5.73 -16.72 -2.99
C MET A 90 4.72 -15.59 -2.85
N ILE A 91 3.61 -15.80 -2.13
CA ILE A 91 2.63 -14.74 -1.87
C ILE A 91 3.32 -13.57 -1.17
N ALA A 92 4.14 -13.84 -0.15
CA ALA A 92 4.85 -12.80 0.58
C ALA A 92 5.82 -12.02 -0.32
N VAL A 93 6.63 -12.71 -1.11
CA VAL A 93 7.62 -12.08 -2.01
C VAL A 93 6.93 -11.30 -3.12
N ILE A 94 5.99 -11.93 -3.84
CA ILE A 94 5.32 -11.29 -4.97
C ILE A 94 4.54 -10.07 -4.52
N THR A 95 3.74 -10.18 -3.44
CA THR A 95 2.98 -9.05 -2.93
C THR A 95 3.91 -7.91 -2.51
N THR A 96 4.98 -8.21 -1.78
CA THR A 96 5.96 -7.21 -1.33
C THR A 96 6.65 -6.52 -2.51
N LEU A 97 7.05 -7.26 -3.54
CA LEU A 97 7.66 -6.69 -4.74
C LEU A 97 6.68 -5.85 -5.57
N MET A 98 5.41 -6.25 -5.62
CA MET A 98 4.40 -5.51 -6.37
C MET A 98 3.95 -4.22 -5.70
N VAL A 99 3.96 -4.16 -4.38
CA VAL A 99 3.53 -2.98 -3.63
C VAL A 99 4.44 -1.77 -3.90
N GLY A 100 5.73 -1.99 -4.23
CA GLY A 100 6.65 -0.92 -4.60
C GLY A 100 6.26 -0.19 -5.90
N PRO A 101 6.17 -0.88 -7.05
CA PRO A 101 5.76 -0.26 -8.33
C PRO A 101 4.27 0.09 -8.39
N PHE A 102 3.43 -0.60 -7.64
CA PHE A 102 1.98 -0.37 -7.61
C PHE A 102 1.54 0.19 -6.26
N THR A 103 0.38 0.86 -6.22
CA THR A 103 -0.22 1.23 -4.93
C THR A 103 -0.73 -0.01 -4.21
N GLY A 104 -0.88 0.08 -2.88
CA GLY A 104 -1.52 -0.99 -2.10
C GLY A 104 -2.92 -1.34 -2.60
N THR A 105 -3.70 -0.33 -3.02
CA THR A 105 -5.00 -0.54 -3.64
C THR A 105 -4.90 -1.29 -4.96
N ALA A 106 -3.95 -0.93 -5.83
CA ALA A 106 -3.75 -1.60 -7.11
C ALA A 106 -3.24 -3.05 -6.91
N SER A 107 -2.31 -3.27 -5.98
CA SER A 107 -1.82 -4.60 -5.61
C SER A 107 -2.94 -5.47 -5.03
N THR A 108 -3.79 -4.90 -4.19
CA THR A 108 -4.96 -5.61 -3.62
C THR A 108 -5.97 -5.99 -4.71
N THR A 109 -6.20 -5.11 -5.66
CA THR A 109 -7.11 -5.39 -6.79
C THR A 109 -6.55 -6.48 -7.69
N ALA A 110 -5.26 -6.46 -7.96
CA ALA A 110 -4.62 -7.43 -8.86
C ALA A 110 -4.42 -8.82 -8.20
N LEU A 111 -3.99 -8.86 -6.95
CA LEU A 111 -3.55 -10.09 -6.29
C LEU A 111 -4.43 -10.53 -5.11
N GLY A 112 -5.28 -9.64 -4.55
CA GLY A 112 -5.97 -9.92 -3.28
C GLY A 112 -6.87 -11.14 -3.32
N ALA A 113 -7.71 -11.27 -4.35
CA ALA A 113 -8.61 -12.41 -4.50
C ALA A 113 -7.83 -13.73 -4.69
N LEU A 114 -6.76 -13.68 -5.47
CA LEU A 114 -5.90 -14.80 -5.76
C LEU A 114 -5.14 -15.28 -4.51
N ALA A 115 -4.47 -14.34 -3.82
CA ALA A 115 -3.77 -14.64 -2.57
C ALA A 115 -4.73 -15.20 -1.51
N TYR A 116 -5.93 -14.63 -1.41
CA TYR A 116 -6.96 -15.14 -0.51
C TYR A 116 -7.36 -16.58 -0.87
N ALA A 117 -7.65 -16.87 -2.12
CA ALA A 117 -8.02 -18.21 -2.57
C ALA A 117 -6.89 -19.23 -2.30
N ALA A 118 -5.65 -18.87 -2.63
CA ALA A 118 -4.48 -19.71 -2.39
C ALA A 118 -4.25 -19.99 -0.90
N LEU A 119 -4.37 -18.97 -0.03
CA LEU A 119 -4.24 -19.16 1.42
C LEU A 119 -5.40 -19.98 2.01
N ARG A 120 -6.61 -19.82 1.48
CA ARG A 120 -7.77 -20.63 1.88
C ARG A 120 -7.61 -22.10 1.50
N SER A 121 -7.02 -22.41 0.34
CA SER A 121 -6.75 -23.79 -0.07
C SER A 121 -5.72 -24.48 0.84
N LEU A 122 -4.86 -23.70 1.51
CA LEU A 122 -3.95 -24.19 2.54
C LEU A 122 -4.60 -24.39 3.92
N GLY A 123 -5.90 -24.11 4.06
CA GLY A 123 -6.65 -24.32 5.29
C GLY A 123 -6.65 -23.12 6.26
N LEU A 124 -6.08 -21.98 5.89
CA LEU A 124 -6.11 -20.79 6.75
C LEU A 124 -7.54 -20.26 6.92
N ALA A 125 -7.83 -19.74 8.12
CA ALA A 125 -9.09 -19.08 8.41
C ALA A 125 -9.24 -17.78 7.58
N PRO A 126 -10.47 -17.39 7.20
CA PRO A 126 -10.72 -16.21 6.37
C PRO A 126 -10.08 -14.93 6.91
N VAL A 127 -10.20 -14.71 8.21
CA VAL A 127 -9.63 -13.51 8.88
C VAL A 127 -8.11 -13.51 8.80
N ALA A 128 -7.46 -14.65 9.04
CA ALA A 128 -6.01 -14.79 8.98
C ALA A 128 -5.48 -14.52 7.56
N CYS A 129 -6.18 -14.99 6.51
CA CYS A 129 -5.83 -14.69 5.13
C CYS A 129 -5.85 -13.18 4.85
N CYS A 130 -6.93 -12.51 5.26
CA CYS A 130 -7.07 -11.07 5.06
C CYS A 130 -6.01 -10.27 5.84
N VAL A 131 -5.80 -10.61 7.12
CA VAL A 131 -4.82 -9.92 7.97
C VAL A 131 -3.40 -10.08 7.41
N ALA A 132 -3.01 -11.29 7.05
CA ALA A 132 -1.68 -11.56 6.49
C ALA A 132 -1.45 -10.78 5.18
N PHE A 133 -2.43 -10.80 4.28
CA PHE A 133 -2.34 -10.08 3.02
C PHE A 133 -2.29 -8.56 3.22
N LEU A 134 -3.12 -8.01 4.10
CA LEU A 134 -3.12 -6.58 4.41
C LEU A 134 -1.81 -6.12 5.07
N LEU A 135 -1.19 -6.96 5.89
CA LEU A 135 0.15 -6.68 6.43
C LEU A 135 1.19 -6.56 5.33
N LEU A 136 1.17 -7.45 4.33
CA LEU A 136 2.08 -7.34 3.19
C LEU A 136 1.84 -6.06 2.39
N VAL A 137 0.60 -5.71 2.14
CA VAL A 137 0.21 -4.50 1.42
C VAL A 137 0.56 -3.22 2.20
N SER A 138 0.57 -3.27 3.53
CA SER A 138 0.92 -2.10 4.37
C SER A 138 2.37 -1.60 4.16
N ASN A 139 3.23 -2.40 3.52
CA ASN A 139 4.58 -2.00 3.13
C ASN A 139 4.62 -0.95 2.01
N GLU A 140 3.49 -0.57 1.43
CA GLU A 140 3.38 0.44 0.37
C GLU A 140 4.14 1.73 0.70
N GLY A 141 4.01 2.23 1.93
CA GLY A 141 4.70 3.45 2.35
C GLY A 141 6.23 3.32 2.47
N CYS A 142 6.78 2.11 2.48
CA CYS A 142 8.18 1.84 2.80
C CYS A 142 9.01 1.35 1.62
N ILE A 143 8.36 0.95 0.52
CA ILE A 143 9.02 0.36 -0.65
C ILE A 143 8.94 1.32 -1.84
N PRO A 144 10.11 1.84 -2.33
CA PRO A 144 10.12 2.68 -3.52
C PRO A 144 9.63 1.90 -4.75
N PRO A 145 9.09 2.59 -5.77
CA PRO A 145 8.97 4.04 -5.93
C PRO A 145 7.73 4.68 -5.33
N ASN A 146 6.77 3.91 -4.84
CA ASN A 146 5.45 4.41 -4.43
C ASN A 146 5.38 4.97 -2.99
N SER A 147 6.51 5.31 -2.40
CA SER A 147 6.59 5.84 -1.03
C SER A 147 6.33 7.34 -0.96
N ALA A 148 5.22 7.80 -1.54
CA ALA A 148 4.85 9.22 -1.59
C ALA A 148 4.91 9.93 -0.22
N PRO A 149 4.41 9.35 0.90
CA PRO A 149 4.50 10.00 2.20
C PRO A 149 5.95 10.29 2.64
N ILE A 150 6.87 9.39 2.33
CA ILE A 150 8.29 9.53 2.69
C ILE A 150 8.97 10.59 1.85
N TYR A 151 8.70 10.63 0.55
CA TYR A 151 9.23 11.69 -0.31
C TYR A 151 8.72 13.07 0.10
N ILE A 152 7.44 13.18 0.45
CA ILE A 152 6.86 14.42 0.97
C ILE A 152 7.52 14.82 2.30
N ALA A 153 7.62 13.90 3.25
CA ALA A 153 8.25 14.15 4.54
C ALA A 153 9.72 14.55 4.40
N SER A 154 10.47 13.87 3.53
CA SER A 154 11.87 14.23 3.21
C SER A 154 11.98 15.63 2.61
N GLY A 155 11.08 15.98 1.71
CA GLY A 155 11.04 17.31 1.11
C GLY A 155 10.72 18.43 2.11
N ILE A 156 9.84 18.15 3.08
CA ILE A 156 9.49 19.10 4.13
C ILE A 156 10.63 19.26 5.14
N SER A 157 11.27 18.15 5.51
CA SER A 157 12.37 18.14 6.49
C SER A 157 13.72 18.62 5.92
N GLY A 158 13.81 18.87 4.62
CA GLY A 158 15.05 19.28 3.95
C GLY A 158 16.08 18.15 3.81
N LEU A 159 15.67 16.89 3.98
CA LEU A 159 16.54 15.73 3.76
C LEU A 159 16.78 15.50 2.27
N ASN A 160 18.03 15.64 1.86
CA ASN A 160 18.43 15.51 0.46
C ASN A 160 18.63 14.05 0.00
N GLU A 161 18.62 13.09 0.93
CA GLU A 161 18.88 11.67 0.65
C GLU A 161 17.75 10.76 1.15
N PRO A 162 16.62 10.64 0.44
CA PRO A 162 15.54 9.72 0.80
C PRO A 162 15.99 8.24 0.87
N SER A 163 17.00 7.86 0.10
CA SER A 163 17.55 6.50 0.05
C SER A 163 17.99 5.97 1.41
N ARG A 164 18.50 6.84 2.28
CA ARG A 164 18.92 6.48 3.63
C ARG A 164 17.74 6.11 4.53
N ILE A 165 16.62 6.81 4.36
CA ILE A 165 15.37 6.53 5.09
C ILE A 165 14.81 5.19 4.63
N PHE A 166 14.77 4.93 3.34
CA PHE A 166 14.26 3.68 2.78
C PHE A 166 15.04 2.46 3.27
N LYS A 167 16.35 2.54 3.35
CA LYS A 167 17.18 1.46 3.90
C LYS A 167 16.78 1.13 5.34
N ASN A 168 16.60 2.14 6.18
CA ASN A 168 16.20 1.94 7.57
C ASN A 168 14.78 1.36 7.67
N LEU A 169 13.83 1.85 6.86
CA LEU A 169 12.47 1.35 6.85
C LEU A 169 12.37 -0.08 6.32
N LEU A 170 13.18 -0.44 5.34
CA LEU A 170 13.23 -1.80 4.82
C LEU A 170 13.60 -2.80 5.94
N PHE A 171 14.64 -2.51 6.72
CA PHE A 171 15.11 -3.42 7.77
C PHE A 171 14.30 -3.37 9.06
N HIS A 172 13.83 -2.18 9.47
CA HIS A 172 13.18 -2.02 10.78
C HIS A 172 11.66 -2.06 10.73
N TYR A 173 11.07 -1.96 9.54
CA TYR A 173 9.62 -2.02 9.36
C TYR A 173 9.21 -3.10 8.36
N ALA A 174 9.60 -3.00 7.09
CA ALA A 174 9.09 -3.87 6.05
C ALA A 174 9.46 -5.34 6.28
N LEU A 175 10.71 -5.63 6.61
CA LEU A 175 11.16 -7.00 6.88
C LEU A 175 10.43 -7.64 8.08
N PRO A 176 10.32 -7.01 9.26
CA PRO A 176 9.52 -7.53 10.38
C PRO A 176 8.05 -7.77 10.02
N VAL A 177 7.44 -6.85 9.28
CA VAL A 177 6.04 -6.99 8.85
C VAL A 177 5.86 -8.18 7.91
N VAL A 178 6.76 -8.38 6.95
CA VAL A 178 6.75 -9.55 6.06
C VAL A 178 6.93 -10.84 6.86
N LEU A 179 7.85 -10.88 7.81
CA LEU A 179 8.04 -12.05 8.68
C LEU A 179 6.79 -12.38 9.50
N ILE A 180 6.15 -11.37 10.10
CA ILE A 180 4.89 -11.56 10.85
C ILE A 180 3.80 -12.09 9.92
N ALA A 181 3.66 -11.53 8.72
CA ALA A 181 2.69 -12.01 7.74
C ALA A 181 2.94 -13.48 7.36
N ILE A 182 4.20 -13.88 7.14
CA ILE A 182 4.58 -15.27 6.88
C ILE A 182 4.20 -16.18 8.07
N LEU A 183 4.48 -15.75 9.30
CA LEU A 183 4.14 -16.53 10.50
C LEU A 183 2.62 -16.72 10.66
N ILE A 184 1.83 -15.70 10.32
CA ILE A 184 0.36 -15.80 10.27
C ILE A 184 -0.07 -16.80 9.18
N MET A 185 0.49 -16.69 7.98
CA MET A 185 0.17 -17.58 6.86
C MET A 185 0.57 -19.04 7.10
N LEU A 186 1.60 -19.27 7.92
CA LEU A 186 1.99 -20.62 8.36
C LEU A 186 1.18 -21.12 9.56
N GLY A 187 0.25 -20.34 10.09
CA GLY A 187 -0.55 -20.69 11.26
C GLY A 187 0.22 -20.69 12.60
N ILE A 188 1.46 -20.19 12.61
CA ILE A 188 2.29 -20.11 13.82
C ILE A 188 1.82 -18.98 14.73
N PHE A 189 1.40 -17.88 14.12
CA PHE A 189 0.89 -16.70 14.85
C PHE A 189 -0.64 -16.69 14.81
N PRO A 190 -1.34 -16.91 15.93
CA PRO A 190 -2.79 -16.97 15.95
C PRO A 190 -3.38 -15.56 15.74
N VAL A 191 -4.39 -15.50 14.88
CA VAL A 191 -5.21 -14.28 14.69
C VAL A 191 -6.53 -14.47 15.43
N VAL A 192 -6.85 -13.56 16.35
CA VAL A 192 -8.11 -13.61 17.12
C VAL A 192 -9.29 -13.44 16.17
N GLY A 193 -10.28 -14.36 16.25
CA GLY A 193 -11.44 -14.39 15.35
C GLY A 193 -11.27 -15.28 14.12
N ALA A 194 -10.17 -16.04 14.06
CA ALA A 194 -9.93 -17.06 13.05
C ALA A 194 -10.47 -18.42 13.48
#